data_04835cf10f3b9502c468427e94830248
#
_entry.id   04835cf10f3b9502c468427e94830248
#
_cell.length_a   1.000
_cell.length_b   1.000
_cell.length_c   1.000
_cell.angle_alpha   90.00
_cell.angle_beta   90.00
_cell.angle_gamma   90.00
#
_symmetry.space_group_name_H-M   'P 1'
#
loop_
_entity.id
_entity.type
_entity.pdbx_description
1 polymer ?
#
loop_
_entity_poly.entity_id
_entity_poly.type
_entity_poly.pdbx_seq_one_letter_code
_entity_poly.pdbx_strand_id
1 'polypeptide(L)'
;MILKNNSKNYYNIKRNNKVIKLIIIFLVLIFFFYILKLLINNISNYFLKNSIAEVEQITSALINYSVTDDMLTDLELDNLYRITKNSDNEVEMIDYNPVAVNKFLNKVTNSIQDGLFKMEKGDLTIIGKGFNDDGTIFYIPFGSITSNPIFNNLGPKIPVRIKTIGSILSNVDVKIKEYGINNCLIEMNLVIEIKQQIMLPLISKKIKIINGIPISYKVINGKIPEYYSGSLSKGSNIYSIPIE
;
A
#
# COMPACT_ATOMS: atom_id res chain seq x y z
N MET A 1 68.45 57.27 39.97
CA MET A 1 68.12 56.13 39.14
C MET A 1 66.95 55.41 39.78
N ILE A 2 65.71 55.69 39.34
CA ILE A 2 64.47 55.25 40.00
C ILE A 2 64.02 53.98 39.28
N LEU A 3 64.05 52.84 39.98
CA LEU A 3 63.51 51.59 39.45
C LEU A 3 61.99 51.58 39.63
N LYS A 4 61.33 51.59 38.49
CA LYS A 4 59.86 51.54 38.39
C LYS A 4 59.39 50.06 38.58
N ASN A 5 58.82 49.79 39.76
CA ASN A 5 58.29 48.48 40.11
C ASN A 5 56.94 48.29 39.37
N ASN A 6 56.91 47.37 38.41
CA ASN A 6 55.76 47.06 37.60
C ASN A 6 54.95 45.94 38.25
N SER A 7 54.06 46.27 39.15
CA SER A 7 53.14 45.29 39.78
C SER A 7 52.09 44.83 38.77
N LYS A 8 52.24 43.62 38.28
CA LYS A 8 51.22 42.91 37.48
C LYS A 8 50.01 42.57 38.39
N ASN A 9 48.92 43.30 38.25
CA ASN A 9 47.66 42.98 38.86
C ASN A 9 47.10 41.67 38.24
N TYR A 10 47.30 40.60 38.95
CA TYR A 10 46.59 39.34 38.65
C TYR A 10 45.16 39.47 39.17
N TYR A 11 44.19 39.70 38.26
CA TYR A 11 42.78 39.57 38.58
C TYR A 11 42.48 38.12 38.87
N ASN A 12 42.39 37.79 40.19
CA ASN A 12 41.84 36.52 40.65
C ASN A 12 40.33 36.53 40.39
N ILE A 13 39.94 35.98 39.19
CA ILE A 13 38.54 35.71 38.88
C ILE A 13 38.13 34.56 39.82
N LYS A 14 37.48 34.93 40.93
CA LYS A 14 36.90 33.99 41.87
C LYS A 14 35.82 33.21 41.13
N ARG A 15 36.20 32.05 40.53
CA ARG A 15 35.33 31.21 39.69
C ARG A 15 34.16 30.74 40.55
N ASN A 16 32.97 31.25 40.29
CA ASN A 16 31.78 30.95 41.09
C ASN A 16 31.35 29.50 40.76
N ASN A 17 31.88 28.56 41.53
CA ASN A 17 31.71 27.11 41.33
C ASN A 17 30.23 26.69 41.28
N LYS A 18 29.35 27.49 41.88
CA LYS A 18 27.90 27.28 41.85
C LYS A 18 27.31 27.56 40.46
N VAL A 19 27.74 28.64 39.79
CA VAL A 19 27.31 29.00 38.44
C VAL A 19 27.79 27.97 37.42
N ILE A 20 29.03 27.51 37.55
CA ILE A 20 29.60 26.49 36.68
C ILE A 20 28.87 25.16 36.86
N LYS A 21 28.56 24.76 38.08
CA LYS A 21 27.76 23.55 38.32
C LYS A 21 26.36 23.66 37.69
N LEU A 22 25.71 24.82 37.79
CA LEU A 22 24.41 25.05 37.15
C LEU A 22 24.49 24.95 35.62
N ILE A 23 25.55 25.51 34.97
CA ILE A 23 25.77 25.41 33.55
C ILE A 23 25.99 23.97 33.14
N ILE A 24 26.79 23.18 33.88
CA ILE A 24 27.02 21.77 33.60
C ILE A 24 25.74 20.96 33.70
N ILE A 25 24.93 21.18 34.77
CA ILE A 25 23.64 20.50 34.92
C ILE A 25 22.73 20.84 33.74
N PHE A 26 22.67 22.09 33.30
CA PHE A 26 21.85 22.54 32.16
C PHE A 26 22.32 21.88 30.85
N LEU A 27 23.62 21.78 30.60
CA LEU A 27 24.17 21.09 29.43
C LEU A 27 23.86 19.58 29.44
N VAL A 28 23.96 18.94 30.60
CA VAL A 28 23.62 17.51 30.75
C VAL A 28 22.12 17.30 30.46
N LEU A 29 21.27 18.22 30.92
CA LEU A 29 19.84 18.14 30.69
C LEU A 29 19.50 18.33 29.21
N ILE A 30 20.12 19.28 28.52
CA ILE A 30 19.97 19.45 27.06
C ILE A 30 20.43 18.20 26.31
N PHE A 31 21.58 17.64 26.69
CA PHE A 31 22.12 16.43 26.08
C PHE A 31 21.20 15.21 26.30
N PHE A 32 20.63 15.09 27.49
CA PHE A 32 19.64 14.07 27.80
C PHE A 32 18.39 14.18 26.93
N PHE A 33 17.82 15.38 26.77
CA PHE A 33 16.66 15.61 25.89
C PHE A 33 16.99 15.36 24.41
N TYR A 34 18.22 15.66 24.00
CA TYR A 34 18.67 15.38 22.64
C TYR A 34 18.74 13.85 22.37
N ILE A 35 19.30 13.08 23.30
CA ILE A 35 19.32 11.61 23.21
C ILE A 35 17.90 11.05 23.21
N LEU A 36 17.01 11.52 24.11
CA LEU A 36 15.62 11.10 24.12
C LEU A 36 14.93 11.34 22.76
N LYS A 37 15.14 12.51 22.16
CA LYS A 37 14.57 12.81 20.83
C LYS A 37 15.06 11.84 19.77
N LEU A 38 16.34 11.49 19.73
CA LEU A 38 16.91 10.50 18.80
C LEU A 38 16.28 9.11 19.00
N LEU A 39 16.16 8.67 20.25
CA LEU A 39 15.55 7.39 20.58
C LEU A 39 14.06 7.35 20.14
N ILE A 40 13.29 8.38 20.45
CA ILE A 40 11.86 8.46 20.07
C ILE A 40 11.71 8.39 18.56
N ASN A 41 12.54 9.08 17.76
CA ASN A 41 12.45 9.05 16.31
C ASN A 41 12.73 7.65 15.74
N ASN A 42 13.75 6.96 16.22
CA ASN A 42 14.08 5.62 15.77
C ASN A 42 12.99 4.60 16.12
N ILE A 43 12.47 4.68 17.33
CA ILE A 43 11.37 3.84 17.83
C ILE A 43 10.09 4.09 17.03
N SER A 44 9.73 5.35 16.80
CA SER A 44 8.55 5.71 16.03
C SER A 44 8.60 5.21 14.59
N ASN A 45 9.77 5.27 13.95
CA ASN A 45 9.96 4.76 12.58
C ASN A 45 9.83 3.24 12.52
N TYR A 46 10.30 2.51 13.54
CA TYR A 46 10.14 1.06 13.62
C TYR A 46 8.64 0.67 13.68
N PHE A 47 7.89 1.27 14.59
CA PHE A 47 6.45 1.02 14.70
C PHE A 47 5.69 1.41 13.44
N LEU A 48 6.07 2.53 12.82
CA LEU A 48 5.45 2.98 11.59
C LEU A 48 5.65 1.98 10.46
N LYS A 49 6.87 1.44 10.28
CA LYS A 49 7.16 0.46 9.24
C LYS A 49 6.33 -0.83 9.41
N ASN A 50 6.25 -1.34 10.64
CA ASN A 50 5.44 -2.53 10.94
C ASN A 50 3.94 -2.26 10.76
N SER A 51 3.48 -1.05 11.18
CA SER A 51 2.09 -0.64 10.99
C SER A 51 1.70 -0.55 9.53
N ILE A 52 2.59 -0.10 8.64
CA ILE A 52 2.31 -0.01 7.21
C ILE A 52 2.00 -1.39 6.65
N ALA A 53 2.87 -2.38 6.89
CA ALA A 53 2.69 -3.72 6.37
C ALA A 53 1.38 -4.37 6.85
N GLU A 54 1.05 -4.24 8.14
CA GLU A 54 -0.19 -4.79 8.70
C GLU A 54 -1.43 -4.06 8.17
N VAL A 55 -1.39 -2.72 8.04
CA VAL A 55 -2.50 -1.93 7.47
C VAL A 55 -2.71 -2.29 6.01
N GLU A 56 -1.66 -2.44 5.21
CA GLU A 56 -1.75 -2.88 3.82
C GLU A 56 -2.41 -4.26 3.71
N GLN A 57 -2.01 -5.20 4.57
CA GLN A 57 -2.60 -6.54 4.61
C GLN A 57 -4.09 -6.51 4.99
N ILE A 58 -4.44 -5.78 6.05
CA ILE A 58 -5.83 -5.66 6.52
C ILE A 58 -6.70 -4.97 5.46
N THR A 59 -6.21 -3.89 4.86
CA THR A 59 -6.94 -3.17 3.81
C THR A 59 -7.12 -4.03 2.55
N SER A 60 -6.10 -4.77 2.15
CA SER A 60 -6.20 -5.72 1.03
C SER A 60 -7.20 -6.85 1.32
N ALA A 61 -7.21 -7.37 2.54
CA ALA A 61 -8.22 -8.33 2.96
C ALA A 61 -9.64 -7.74 2.89
N LEU A 62 -9.83 -6.51 3.38
CA LEU A 62 -11.10 -5.79 3.29
C LEU A 62 -11.57 -5.63 1.83
N ILE A 63 -10.67 -5.22 0.93
CA ILE A 63 -10.98 -5.07 -0.49
C ILE A 63 -11.45 -6.41 -1.07
N ASN A 64 -10.72 -7.50 -0.80
CA ASN A 64 -11.08 -8.81 -1.30
C ASN A 64 -12.44 -9.31 -0.75
N TYR A 65 -12.74 -9.03 0.53
CA TYR A 65 -14.04 -9.36 1.11
C TYR A 65 -15.18 -8.48 0.58
N SER A 66 -14.88 -7.25 0.18
CA SER A 66 -15.87 -6.32 -0.36
C SER A 66 -16.27 -6.65 -1.80
N VAL A 67 -15.43 -7.40 -2.52
CA VAL A 67 -15.72 -7.92 -3.85
C VAL A 67 -16.26 -9.34 -3.68
N THR A 68 -17.57 -9.47 -3.52
CA THR A 68 -18.23 -10.76 -3.27
C THR A 68 -18.50 -11.52 -4.57
N ASP A 69 -18.66 -12.84 -4.47
CA ASP A 69 -19.05 -13.69 -5.61
C ASP A 69 -20.38 -13.26 -6.22
N ASP A 70 -21.33 -12.79 -5.40
CA ASP A 70 -22.62 -12.26 -5.89
C ASP A 70 -22.41 -11.02 -6.80
N MET A 71 -21.45 -10.16 -6.47
CA MET A 71 -21.14 -9.00 -7.32
C MET A 71 -20.53 -9.42 -8.66
N LEU A 72 -19.75 -10.48 -8.68
CA LEU A 72 -19.14 -11.02 -9.89
C LEU A 72 -20.16 -11.81 -10.72
N THR A 73 -21.10 -12.50 -10.08
CA THR A 73 -22.19 -13.24 -10.74
C THR A 73 -23.26 -12.28 -11.32
N ASP A 74 -23.65 -11.25 -10.57
CA ASP A 74 -24.57 -10.19 -11.04
C ASP A 74 -24.01 -9.42 -12.26
N LEU A 75 -22.70 -9.47 -12.48
CA LEU A 75 -22.06 -8.85 -13.61
C LEU A 75 -22.47 -9.47 -14.93
N GLU A 76 -23.06 -10.70 -14.94
CA GLU A 76 -23.15 -11.46 -16.17
C GLU A 76 -21.90 -11.16 -17.01
N LEU A 77 -20.77 -11.81 -16.64
CA LEU A 77 -19.47 -11.52 -17.25
C LEU A 77 -19.51 -11.45 -18.78
N ASP A 78 -20.50 -12.13 -19.38
CA ASP A 78 -20.80 -12.05 -20.82
C ASP A 78 -21.40 -10.71 -21.25
N ASN A 79 -21.93 -9.88 -20.34
CA ASN A 79 -22.42 -8.53 -20.67
C ASN A 79 -21.37 -7.43 -20.55
N LEU A 80 -20.20 -7.71 -19.97
CA LEU A 80 -19.10 -6.73 -19.91
C LEU A 80 -18.51 -6.44 -21.28
N TYR A 81 -18.57 -7.40 -22.18
CA TYR A 81 -18.12 -7.26 -23.55
C TYR A 81 -19.06 -8.00 -24.50
N ARG A 82 -19.26 -7.43 -25.66
CA ARG A 82 -20.01 -8.03 -26.77
C ARG A 82 -19.00 -8.49 -27.81
N ILE A 83 -19.09 -9.76 -28.20
CA ILE A 83 -18.32 -10.29 -29.30
C ILE A 83 -19.25 -10.35 -30.52
N THR A 84 -18.93 -9.55 -31.53
CA THR A 84 -19.58 -9.60 -32.82
C THR A 84 -18.81 -10.55 -33.73
N LYS A 85 -19.55 -11.45 -34.38
CA LYS A 85 -18.98 -12.41 -35.33
C LYS A 85 -19.46 -12.09 -36.74
N ASN A 86 -18.59 -12.33 -37.71
CA ASN A 86 -18.92 -12.22 -39.15
C ASN A 86 -19.76 -13.43 -39.60
N SER A 87 -20.09 -13.44 -40.92
CA SER A 87 -20.86 -14.50 -41.55
C SER A 87 -20.18 -15.87 -41.50
N ASP A 88 -18.87 -15.89 -41.37
CA ASP A 88 -18.01 -17.10 -41.27
C ASP A 88 -17.77 -17.55 -39.84
N ASN A 89 -18.54 -16.98 -38.87
CA ASN A 89 -18.42 -17.25 -37.42
C ASN A 89 -17.09 -16.80 -36.79
N GLU A 90 -16.33 -15.91 -37.47
CA GLU A 90 -15.11 -15.33 -36.98
C GLU A 90 -15.38 -14.10 -36.12
N VAL A 91 -14.53 -13.84 -35.11
CA VAL A 91 -14.62 -12.65 -34.29
C VAL A 91 -14.23 -11.43 -35.13
N GLU A 92 -15.19 -10.55 -35.37
CA GLU A 92 -15.00 -9.29 -36.09
C GLU A 92 -14.69 -8.13 -35.16
N MET A 93 -15.41 -8.05 -34.02
CA MET A 93 -15.29 -6.94 -33.08
C MET A 93 -15.58 -7.39 -31.66
N ILE A 94 -14.88 -6.74 -30.73
CA ILE A 94 -15.07 -6.90 -29.28
C ILE A 94 -15.36 -5.52 -28.70
N ASP A 95 -16.60 -5.28 -28.31
CA ASP A 95 -17.02 -4.03 -27.69
C ASP A 95 -17.16 -4.16 -26.19
N TYR A 96 -16.79 -3.11 -25.46
CA TYR A 96 -17.07 -3.00 -24.04
C TYR A 96 -18.45 -2.40 -23.79
N ASN A 97 -19.12 -2.89 -22.75
CA ASN A 97 -20.32 -2.28 -22.24
C ASN A 97 -19.97 -1.31 -21.08
N PRO A 98 -19.79 -0.01 -21.34
CA PRO A 98 -19.37 0.94 -20.31
C PRO A 98 -20.43 1.12 -19.21
N VAL A 99 -21.71 0.88 -19.51
CA VAL A 99 -22.79 0.98 -18.51
C VAL A 99 -22.68 -0.14 -17.49
N ALA A 100 -22.48 -1.38 -17.94
CA ALA A 100 -22.31 -2.53 -17.05
C ALA A 100 -21.05 -2.37 -16.19
N VAL A 101 -19.93 -1.96 -16.82
CA VAL A 101 -18.65 -1.72 -16.10
C VAL A 101 -18.82 -0.64 -15.04
N ASN A 102 -19.43 0.51 -15.36
CA ASN A 102 -19.63 1.59 -14.40
C ASN A 102 -20.58 1.20 -13.26
N LYS A 103 -21.62 0.44 -13.54
CA LYS A 103 -22.53 -0.07 -12.49
C LYS A 103 -21.80 -0.97 -11.50
N PHE A 104 -20.93 -1.85 -12.02
CA PHE A 104 -20.09 -2.71 -11.20
C PHE A 104 -19.09 -1.89 -10.36
N LEU A 105 -18.34 -0.99 -10.97
CA LEU A 105 -17.39 -0.13 -10.27
C LEU A 105 -18.04 0.64 -9.13
N ASN A 106 -19.24 1.19 -9.35
CA ASN A 106 -20.00 1.89 -8.32
C ASN A 106 -20.39 0.96 -7.17
N LYS A 107 -20.90 -0.25 -7.47
CA LYS A 107 -21.29 -1.23 -6.44
C LYS A 107 -20.09 -1.63 -5.58
N VAL A 108 -18.95 -1.96 -6.21
CA VAL A 108 -17.72 -2.32 -5.53
C VAL A 108 -17.17 -1.16 -4.70
N THR A 109 -17.08 0.04 -5.30
CA THR A 109 -16.57 1.23 -4.61
C THR A 109 -17.36 1.54 -3.35
N ASN A 110 -18.70 1.49 -3.43
CA ASN A 110 -19.57 1.73 -2.27
C ASN A 110 -19.35 0.66 -1.18
N SER A 111 -19.24 -0.61 -1.55
CA SER A 111 -19.00 -1.70 -0.60
C SER A 111 -17.65 -1.52 0.13
N ILE A 112 -16.59 -1.16 -0.61
CA ILE A 112 -15.28 -0.88 -0.02
C ILE A 112 -15.34 0.35 0.88
N GLN A 113 -16.03 1.40 0.47
CA GLN A 113 -16.18 2.62 1.27
C GLN A 113 -16.87 2.35 2.60
N ASP A 114 -17.93 1.56 2.60
CA ASP A 114 -18.64 1.15 3.82
C ASP A 114 -17.74 0.31 4.72
N GLY A 115 -16.96 -0.62 4.14
CA GLY A 115 -15.99 -1.42 4.86
C GLY A 115 -14.89 -0.58 5.50
N LEU A 116 -14.33 0.39 4.76
CA LEU A 116 -13.32 1.31 5.26
C LEU A 116 -13.86 2.20 6.39
N PHE A 117 -15.09 2.66 6.27
CA PHE A 117 -15.74 3.45 7.32
C PHE A 117 -15.91 2.65 8.63
N LYS A 118 -16.29 1.37 8.53
CA LYS A 118 -16.34 0.45 9.68
C LYS A 118 -14.93 0.24 10.28
N MET A 119 -13.95 0.00 9.41
CA MET A 119 -12.55 -0.18 9.80
C MET A 119 -11.99 1.05 10.52
N GLU A 120 -12.29 2.28 10.10
CA GLU A 120 -11.91 3.51 10.79
C GLU A 120 -12.48 3.61 12.20
N LYS A 121 -13.62 2.99 12.43
CA LYS A 121 -14.26 2.88 13.77
C LYS A 121 -13.74 1.71 14.60
N GLY A 122 -12.76 0.96 14.10
CA GLY A 122 -12.21 -0.22 14.77
C GLY A 122 -13.03 -1.51 14.55
N ASP A 123 -14.02 -1.50 13.66
CA ASP A 123 -14.82 -2.67 13.31
C ASP A 123 -14.15 -3.46 12.17
N LEU A 124 -13.55 -4.57 12.54
CA LEU A 124 -12.89 -5.50 11.63
C LEU A 124 -13.66 -6.82 11.48
N THR A 125 -14.93 -6.86 11.91
CA THR A 125 -15.77 -8.07 11.86
C THR A 125 -15.96 -8.58 10.45
N ILE A 126 -16.00 -7.67 9.46
CA ILE A 126 -16.12 -8.02 8.03
C ILE A 126 -14.97 -8.92 7.53
N ILE A 127 -13.78 -8.81 8.12
CA ILE A 127 -12.62 -9.64 7.78
C ILE A 127 -12.35 -10.74 8.84
N GLY A 128 -13.33 -11.05 9.69
CA GLY A 128 -13.23 -12.08 10.72
C GLY A 128 -12.35 -11.70 11.93
N LYS A 129 -12.01 -10.41 12.09
CA LYS A 129 -11.32 -9.87 13.27
C LYS A 129 -12.33 -9.20 14.21
N GLY A 130 -11.89 -8.83 15.42
CA GLY A 130 -12.75 -8.26 16.44
C GLY A 130 -13.11 -6.79 16.21
N PHE A 131 -13.85 -6.23 17.18
CA PHE A 131 -14.26 -4.83 17.23
C PHE A 131 -13.56 -4.13 18.40
N ASN A 132 -13.04 -2.92 18.17
CA ASN A 132 -12.44 -2.06 19.20
C ASN A 132 -13.17 -0.72 19.20
N ASP A 133 -13.87 -0.40 20.29
CA ASP A 133 -14.69 0.82 20.42
C ASP A 133 -13.91 2.14 20.30
N ASP A 134 -12.58 2.09 20.47
CA ASP A 134 -11.72 3.28 20.44
C ASP A 134 -11.21 3.66 19.03
N GLY A 135 -11.68 2.97 17.99
CA GLY A 135 -11.24 3.17 16.61
C GLY A 135 -9.83 2.65 16.33
N THR A 136 -9.32 1.78 17.20
CA THR A 136 -8.02 1.13 17.01
C THR A 136 -8.18 -0.13 16.16
N ILE A 137 -7.38 -0.25 15.09
CA ILE A 137 -7.41 -1.42 14.22
C ILE A 137 -6.67 -2.59 14.88
N PHE A 138 -5.49 -2.31 15.43
CA PHE A 138 -4.68 -3.27 16.16
C PHE A 138 -3.71 -2.57 17.10
N TYR A 139 -3.11 -3.36 17.99
CA TYR A 139 -2.12 -2.89 18.92
C TYR A 139 -0.76 -3.52 18.67
N ILE A 140 0.30 -2.71 18.73
CA ILE A 140 1.68 -3.20 18.64
C ILE A 140 2.29 -3.14 20.04
N PRO A 141 2.71 -4.29 20.63
CA PRO A 141 3.42 -4.29 21.91
C PRO A 141 4.76 -3.57 21.79
N PHE A 142 5.13 -2.78 22.80
CA PHE A 142 6.39 -2.04 22.79
C PHE A 142 7.61 -2.97 22.70
N GLY A 143 7.53 -4.15 23.28
CA GLY A 143 8.59 -5.16 23.24
C GLY A 143 8.91 -5.70 21.85
N SER A 144 8.04 -5.48 20.84
CA SER A 144 8.28 -5.89 19.45
C SER A 144 9.50 -5.21 18.79
N ILE A 145 9.99 -4.11 19.39
CA ILE A 145 11.24 -3.46 18.96
C ILE A 145 12.43 -4.37 19.16
N THR A 146 12.38 -5.21 20.21
CA THR A 146 13.44 -6.16 20.47
C THR A 146 13.23 -7.36 19.56
N SER A 147 14.21 -7.73 18.76
CA SER A 147 14.16 -8.93 17.91
C SER A 147 14.12 -10.23 18.72
N ASN A 148 13.91 -10.17 20.02
CA ASN A 148 13.89 -11.32 20.92
C ASN A 148 12.43 -11.78 21.14
N PRO A 149 12.10 -13.05 20.80
CA PRO A 149 10.74 -13.60 20.94
C PRO A 149 10.18 -13.51 22.36
N ILE A 150 11.02 -13.59 23.40
CA ILE A 150 10.61 -13.54 24.81
C ILE A 150 10.01 -12.20 25.17
N PHE A 151 10.55 -11.09 24.64
CA PHE A 151 10.11 -9.74 24.94
C PHE A 151 9.09 -9.18 23.96
N ASN A 152 8.85 -9.87 22.83
CA ASN A 152 8.02 -9.37 21.73
C ASN A 152 6.62 -8.92 22.17
N ASN A 153 6.00 -9.61 23.13
CA ASN A 153 4.65 -9.32 23.59
C ASN A 153 4.59 -8.50 24.91
N LEU A 154 5.75 -8.05 25.40
CA LEU A 154 5.84 -7.33 26.66
C LEU A 154 5.73 -5.81 26.47
N GLY A 155 5.31 -5.11 27.52
CA GLY A 155 5.25 -3.67 27.61
C GLY A 155 3.92 -3.07 27.18
N PRO A 156 3.83 -1.71 27.13
CA PRO A 156 2.62 -1.02 26.75
C PRO A 156 2.26 -1.30 25.29
N LYS A 157 0.96 -1.41 25.03
CA LYS A 157 0.42 -1.63 23.69
C LYS A 157 0.20 -0.29 23.00
N ILE A 158 0.78 -0.10 21.84
CA ILE A 158 0.67 1.11 21.03
C ILE A 158 -0.51 0.95 20.07
N PRO A 159 -1.56 1.82 20.17
CA PRO A 159 -2.71 1.75 19.28
C PRO A 159 -2.36 2.24 17.88
N VAL A 160 -2.80 1.51 16.86
CA VAL A 160 -2.70 1.88 15.45
C VAL A 160 -4.09 2.19 14.94
N ARG A 161 -4.28 3.39 14.43
CA ARG A 161 -5.52 3.87 13.83
C ARG A 161 -5.28 4.26 12.39
N ILE A 162 -6.33 4.22 11.58
CA ILE A 162 -6.28 4.71 10.19
C ILE A 162 -7.37 5.74 9.95
N LYS A 163 -7.16 6.52 8.90
CA LYS A 163 -8.17 7.39 8.31
C LYS A 163 -8.02 7.35 6.80
N THR A 164 -9.11 7.13 6.08
CA THR A 164 -9.13 7.22 4.63
C THR A 164 -9.06 8.68 4.19
N ILE A 165 -8.24 8.97 3.17
CA ILE A 165 -8.02 10.32 2.66
C ILE A 165 -8.52 10.40 1.23
N GLY A 166 -9.50 11.28 1.00
CA GLY A 166 -10.07 11.48 -0.33
C GLY A 166 -11.01 10.36 -0.74
N SER A 167 -11.16 10.17 -2.05
CA SER A 167 -12.03 9.15 -2.65
C SER A 167 -11.26 7.87 -2.98
N ILE A 168 -11.96 6.76 -3.00
CA ILE A 168 -11.49 5.49 -3.56
C ILE A 168 -11.52 5.64 -5.08
N LEU A 169 -10.42 5.26 -5.73
CA LEU A 169 -10.36 5.17 -7.18
C LEU A 169 -10.46 3.71 -7.57
N SER A 170 -11.49 3.36 -8.31
CA SER A 170 -11.68 2.04 -8.89
C SER A 170 -11.72 2.14 -10.41
N ASN A 171 -11.01 1.24 -11.08
CA ASN A 171 -10.93 1.16 -12.53
C ASN A 171 -10.86 -0.30 -12.99
N VAL A 172 -11.34 -0.59 -14.18
CA VAL A 172 -11.12 -1.86 -14.85
C VAL A 172 -9.99 -1.69 -15.85
N ASP A 173 -8.89 -2.42 -15.63
CA ASP A 173 -7.75 -2.49 -16.53
C ASP A 173 -7.91 -3.70 -17.44
N VAL A 174 -7.88 -3.48 -18.74
CA VAL A 174 -8.06 -4.52 -19.73
C VAL A 174 -6.78 -4.68 -20.53
N LYS A 175 -6.29 -5.91 -20.56
CA LYS A 175 -5.08 -6.29 -21.30
C LYS A 175 -5.42 -7.35 -22.34
N ILE A 176 -4.97 -7.14 -23.54
CA ILE A 176 -5.07 -8.12 -24.64
C ILE A 176 -3.65 -8.62 -24.89
N LYS A 177 -3.47 -9.94 -24.79
CA LYS A 177 -2.18 -10.62 -25.03
C LYS A 177 -2.33 -11.62 -26.12
N GLU A 178 -1.31 -11.76 -26.94
CA GLU A 178 -1.20 -12.87 -27.89
C GLU A 178 -1.10 -14.20 -27.12
N TYR A 179 -1.88 -15.18 -27.53
CA TYR A 179 -1.93 -16.50 -26.90
C TYR A 179 -1.86 -17.59 -27.97
N GLY A 180 -0.66 -18.12 -28.23
CA GLY A 180 -0.43 -19.06 -29.28
C GLY A 180 -0.39 -18.43 -30.69
N ILE A 181 -0.67 -19.24 -31.75
CA ILE A 181 -0.45 -18.84 -33.13
C ILE A 181 -1.48 -17.86 -33.66
N ASN A 182 -2.74 -17.98 -33.21
CA ASN A 182 -3.85 -17.14 -33.70
C ASN A 182 -4.96 -16.92 -32.68
N ASN A 183 -4.62 -16.96 -31.41
CA ASN A 183 -5.55 -16.69 -30.32
C ASN A 183 -5.14 -15.42 -29.57
N CYS A 184 -6.09 -14.77 -28.92
CA CYS A 184 -5.81 -13.70 -27.97
C CYS A 184 -6.41 -14.02 -26.61
N LEU A 185 -5.70 -13.64 -25.57
CA LEU A 185 -6.17 -13.67 -24.18
C LEU A 185 -6.57 -12.27 -23.76
N ILE A 186 -7.83 -12.11 -23.39
CA ILE A 186 -8.34 -10.88 -22.77
C ILE A 186 -8.34 -11.07 -21.26
N GLU A 187 -7.57 -10.23 -20.60
CA GLU A 187 -7.50 -10.17 -19.14
C GLU A 187 -8.19 -8.89 -18.66
N MET A 188 -9.14 -9.01 -17.74
CA MET A 188 -9.79 -7.88 -17.10
C MET A 188 -9.48 -7.90 -15.61
N ASN A 189 -8.88 -6.82 -15.13
CA ASN A 189 -8.51 -6.68 -13.72
C ASN A 189 -9.20 -5.45 -13.13
N LEU A 190 -9.84 -5.62 -11.99
CA LEU A 190 -10.30 -4.51 -11.16
C LEU A 190 -9.10 -3.95 -10.40
N VAL A 191 -8.77 -2.70 -10.63
CA VAL A 191 -7.70 -1.99 -9.92
C VAL A 191 -8.33 -0.98 -8.97
N ILE A 192 -8.00 -1.10 -7.69
CA ILE A 192 -8.50 -0.25 -6.62
C ILE A 192 -7.32 0.49 -5.99
N GLU A 193 -7.41 1.80 -5.93
CA GLU A 193 -6.45 2.68 -5.29
C GLU A 193 -7.09 3.39 -4.10
N ILE A 194 -6.49 3.23 -2.92
CA ILE A 194 -6.94 3.84 -1.66
C ILE A 194 -5.79 4.61 -1.05
N LYS A 195 -6.05 5.85 -0.61
CA LYS A 195 -5.12 6.64 0.18
C LYS A 195 -5.55 6.63 1.64
N GLN A 196 -4.66 6.21 2.52
CA GLN A 196 -4.91 6.12 3.94
C GLN A 196 -3.82 6.86 4.73
N GLN A 197 -4.20 7.39 5.88
CA GLN A 197 -3.28 7.92 6.88
C GLN A 197 -3.25 6.95 8.05
N ILE A 198 -2.07 6.42 8.34
CA ILE A 198 -1.80 5.65 9.54
C ILE A 198 -1.46 6.63 10.65
N MET A 199 -2.08 6.45 11.80
CA MET A 199 -1.89 7.29 12.97
C MET A 199 -1.43 6.46 14.16
N LEU A 200 -0.26 6.79 14.67
CA LEU A 200 0.29 6.33 15.94
C LEU A 200 0.38 7.52 16.90
N PRO A 201 0.51 7.32 18.21
CA PRO A 201 0.53 8.42 19.20
C PRO A 201 1.58 9.51 18.93
N LEU A 202 2.72 9.16 18.31
CA LEU A 202 3.85 10.09 18.12
C LEU A 202 4.11 10.45 16.67
N ILE A 203 3.52 9.71 15.71
CA ILE A 203 3.81 9.87 14.28
C ILE A 203 2.61 9.47 13.44
N SER A 204 2.44 10.13 12.31
CA SER A 204 1.48 9.70 11.29
C SER A 204 2.10 9.71 9.90
N LYS A 205 1.62 8.84 9.01
CA LYS A 205 2.09 8.76 7.63
C LYS A 205 0.95 8.45 6.69
N LYS A 206 0.97 9.12 5.55
CA LYS A 206 0.06 8.82 4.44
C LYS A 206 0.67 7.71 3.59
N ILE A 207 -0.15 6.73 3.23
CA ILE A 207 0.21 5.63 2.35
C ILE A 207 -0.80 5.54 1.22
N LYS A 208 -0.37 4.91 0.14
CA LYS A 208 -1.20 4.60 -1.02
C LYS A 208 -1.19 3.08 -1.20
N ILE A 209 -2.37 2.48 -1.16
CA ILE A 209 -2.57 1.06 -1.35
C ILE A 209 -3.19 0.85 -2.72
N ILE A 210 -2.60 -0.03 -3.52
CA ILE A 210 -3.13 -0.43 -4.82
C ILE A 210 -3.35 -1.93 -4.77
N ASN A 211 -4.57 -2.37 -5.06
CA ASN A 211 -4.91 -3.77 -5.15
C ASN A 211 -5.50 -4.07 -6.53
N GLY A 212 -5.09 -5.19 -7.13
CA GLY A 212 -5.59 -5.68 -8.41
C GLY A 212 -6.29 -7.02 -8.22
N ILE A 213 -7.55 -7.11 -8.59
CA ILE A 213 -8.35 -8.33 -8.51
C ILE A 213 -8.70 -8.77 -9.94
N PRO A 214 -8.33 -9.98 -10.38
CA PRO A 214 -8.74 -10.48 -11.67
C PRO A 214 -10.26 -10.71 -11.68
N ILE A 215 -10.94 -10.14 -12.69
CA ILE A 215 -12.38 -10.28 -12.87
C ILE A 215 -12.69 -11.37 -13.90
N SER A 216 -11.98 -11.36 -15.02
CA SER A 216 -12.25 -12.26 -16.15
C SER A 216 -10.99 -12.53 -16.95
N TYR A 217 -10.89 -13.76 -17.40
CA TYR A 217 -9.94 -14.22 -18.40
C TYR A 217 -10.71 -14.89 -19.54
N LYS A 218 -10.55 -14.41 -20.79
CA LYS A 218 -11.19 -15.02 -21.94
C LYS A 218 -10.20 -15.24 -23.06
N VAL A 219 -10.15 -16.46 -23.55
CA VAL A 219 -9.37 -16.80 -24.75
C VAL A 219 -10.31 -16.73 -25.95
N ILE A 220 -9.92 -15.98 -26.95
CA ILE A 220 -10.59 -15.89 -28.24
C ILE A 220 -9.75 -16.62 -29.26
N ASN A 221 -10.34 -17.64 -29.89
CA ASN A 221 -9.69 -18.43 -30.92
C ASN A 221 -9.92 -17.78 -32.27
N GLY A 222 -8.85 -17.47 -33.02
CA GLY A 222 -8.89 -17.09 -34.41
C GLY A 222 -8.72 -18.31 -35.31
N LYS A 223 -8.95 -18.15 -36.63
CA LYS A 223 -8.60 -19.18 -37.62
C LYS A 223 -7.07 -19.27 -37.72
N ILE A 224 -6.57 -20.49 -37.85
CA ILE A 224 -5.17 -20.73 -38.13
C ILE A 224 -4.93 -20.32 -39.61
N PRO A 225 -3.96 -19.42 -39.90
CA PRO A 225 -3.66 -19.08 -41.27
C PRO A 225 -3.11 -20.33 -42.02
N GLU A 226 -3.50 -20.48 -43.26
CA GLU A 226 -3.01 -21.59 -44.11
C GLU A 226 -1.49 -21.59 -44.22
N TYR A 227 -0.85 -20.42 -44.01
CA TYR A 227 0.60 -20.25 -44.03
C TYR A 227 1.04 -19.45 -42.79
N TYR A 228 1.89 -20.03 -41.97
CA TYR A 228 2.52 -19.37 -40.83
C TYR A 228 4.00 -19.12 -41.12
N SER A 229 4.37 -17.86 -41.39
CA SER A 229 5.79 -17.48 -41.43
C SER A 229 6.20 -17.00 -40.03
N GLY A 230 6.74 -17.89 -39.21
CA GLY A 230 7.41 -17.48 -37.96
C GLY A 230 8.53 -16.50 -38.31
N SER A 231 8.59 -15.35 -37.58
CA SER A 231 9.71 -14.41 -37.74
C SER A 231 10.98 -15.05 -37.21
N LEU A 232 11.63 -15.81 -38.06
CA LEU A 232 13.02 -16.20 -37.87
C LEU A 232 13.87 -14.94 -38.09
N SER A 233 14.75 -14.68 -37.12
CA SER A 233 15.70 -13.58 -37.08
C SER A 233 16.24 -13.18 -38.48
N LYS A 234 16.42 -11.87 -38.67
CA LYS A 234 17.06 -11.27 -39.85
C LYS A 234 18.17 -12.14 -40.40
N GLY A 235 17.92 -12.81 -41.55
CA GLY A 235 18.98 -13.48 -42.34
C GLY A 235 18.67 -14.86 -42.90
N SER A 236 17.50 -15.47 -42.71
CA SER A 236 17.16 -16.76 -43.28
C SER A 236 15.98 -16.67 -44.27
N ASN A 237 16.09 -17.38 -45.37
CA ASN A 237 15.06 -17.50 -46.41
C ASN A 237 13.73 -17.93 -45.77
N ILE A 238 12.66 -17.21 -46.08
CA ILE A 238 11.30 -17.49 -45.62
C ILE A 238 10.81 -18.75 -46.34
N TYR A 239 10.76 -19.87 -45.64
CA TYR A 239 10.03 -21.05 -46.07
C TYR A 239 8.67 -21.05 -45.42
N SER A 240 7.59 -20.93 -46.17
CA SER A 240 6.23 -21.17 -45.73
C SER A 240 5.99 -22.67 -45.64
N ILE A 241 5.64 -23.17 -44.46
CA ILE A 241 5.27 -24.59 -44.28
C ILE A 241 3.75 -24.64 -44.21
N PRO A 242 3.08 -25.41 -45.11
CA PRO A 242 1.63 -25.65 -44.95
C PRO A 242 1.39 -26.47 -43.70
N ILE A 243 0.33 -26.11 -42.95
CA ILE A 243 -0.11 -26.81 -41.76
C ILE A 243 -1.25 -27.73 -42.20
N GLU A 244 -1.03 -29.05 -42.13
CA GLU A 244 -2.07 -30.08 -42.34
C GLU A 244 -3.03 -30.13 -41.14
#